data_5c99c4f04dbbf93f7e56bbf048aa80f2
#
_entry.id   5c99c4f04dbbf93f7e56bbf048aa80f2
#
_cell.length_a   1.000
_cell.length_b   1.000
_cell.length_c   1.000
_cell.angle_alpha   90.00
_cell.angle_beta   90.00
_cell.angle_gamma   90.00
#
_symmetry.space_group_name_H-M   'P 1'
#
loop_
_entity.id
_entity.type
_entity.pdbx_description
1 polymer ?
#
loop_
_entity_poly.entity_id
_entity_poly.type
_entity_poly.pdbx_seq_one_letter_code
_entity_poly.pdbx_strand_id
1 'polypeptide(L)'
;MQTKTEHPYVEINAKICNGSPVVAGSRVRIVDVAVEYEYLNRSPDEIINAHPHLKLEQVHDALSYYYENRAKMDSKIKEDKQFIEKLIQTQKGR
;
A
#
# COMPACT_ATOMS: atom_id res chain seq x y z
N MET A 1 4.02 9.25 -16.88
CA MET A 1 5.39 9.64 -16.58
C MET A 1 5.77 9.20 -15.18
N GLN A 2 6.95 8.69 -15.03
CA GLN A 2 7.42 8.18 -13.75
C GLN A 2 8.01 9.29 -12.90
N THR A 3 7.62 9.33 -11.61
CA THR A 3 8.16 10.30 -10.67
C THR A 3 9.09 9.59 -9.71
N LYS A 4 10.33 10.07 -9.60
CA LYS A 4 11.27 9.53 -8.63
C LYS A 4 10.98 10.08 -7.25
N THR A 5 11.00 9.22 -6.25
CA THR A 5 10.90 9.63 -4.86
C THR A 5 12.28 9.52 -4.22
N GLU A 6 12.40 9.96 -2.96
CA GLU A 6 13.63 9.78 -2.20
C GLU A 6 13.81 8.33 -1.77
N HIS A 7 12.83 7.50 -2.04
CA HIS A 7 12.84 6.08 -1.68
C HIS A 7 13.14 5.27 -2.94
N PRO A 8 14.27 4.58 -2.99
CA PRO A 8 14.68 3.85 -4.22
C PRO A 8 13.73 2.74 -4.61
N TYR A 9 12.93 2.24 -3.66
CA TYR A 9 12.01 1.14 -3.93
C TYR A 9 10.56 1.60 -4.04
N VAL A 10 10.30 2.90 -4.13
CA VAL A 10 8.95 3.44 -4.30
C VAL A 10 8.85 4.15 -5.64
N GLU A 11 7.81 3.82 -6.37
CA GLU A 11 7.59 4.37 -7.70
C GLU A 11 6.18 4.95 -7.78
N ILE A 12 6.04 6.09 -8.48
CA ILE A 12 4.74 6.68 -8.79
C ILE A 12 4.67 6.82 -10.30
N ASN A 13 3.71 6.12 -10.90
CA ASN A 13 3.54 6.12 -12.35
C ASN A 13 2.05 6.14 -12.65
N ALA A 14 1.60 7.15 -13.40
CA ALA A 14 0.18 7.32 -13.71
C ALA A 14 -0.44 6.10 -14.39
N LYS A 15 0.37 5.28 -15.04
CA LYS A 15 -0.10 4.08 -15.73
C LYS A 15 -0.17 2.85 -14.84
N ILE A 16 0.29 2.95 -13.60
CA ILE A 16 0.30 1.84 -12.65
C ILE A 16 -0.56 2.22 -11.47
N CYS A 17 -1.59 1.43 -11.19
CA CYS A 17 -2.49 1.62 -10.04
C CYS A 17 -3.01 3.05 -9.93
N ASN A 18 -3.33 3.67 -11.08
CA ASN A 18 -3.87 5.03 -11.16
C ASN A 18 -2.97 6.08 -10.48
N GLY A 19 -1.66 5.86 -10.51
CA GLY A 19 -0.72 6.81 -9.94
C GLY A 19 -0.52 6.69 -8.44
N SER A 20 -1.10 5.69 -7.81
CA SER A 20 -0.81 5.42 -6.39
C SER A 20 0.64 4.97 -6.25
N PRO A 21 1.33 5.39 -5.16
CA PRO A 21 2.68 4.88 -4.92
C PRO A 21 2.68 3.37 -4.79
N VAL A 22 3.62 2.73 -5.46
CA VAL A 22 3.77 1.27 -5.47
C VAL A 22 5.21 0.91 -5.14
N VAL A 23 5.40 -0.34 -4.74
CA VAL A 23 6.77 -0.89 -4.64
C VAL A 23 7.30 -0.99 -6.07
N ALA A 24 8.46 -0.38 -6.31
CA ALA A 24 9.03 -0.28 -7.66
C ALA A 24 9.13 -1.66 -8.31
N GLY A 25 8.72 -1.72 -9.57
CA GLY A 25 8.72 -2.97 -10.32
C GLY A 25 7.58 -3.91 -10.01
N SER A 26 6.59 -3.46 -9.24
CA SER A 26 5.44 -4.29 -8.88
C SER A 26 4.16 -3.47 -8.97
N ARG A 27 3.03 -4.13 -8.73
CA ARG A 27 1.74 -3.46 -8.60
C ARG A 27 1.24 -3.47 -7.15
N VAL A 28 2.15 -3.77 -6.21
CA VAL A 28 1.81 -3.74 -4.78
C VAL A 28 1.87 -2.29 -4.33
N ARG A 29 0.73 -1.74 -3.91
CA ARG A 29 0.67 -0.35 -3.47
C ARG A 29 1.27 -0.20 -2.08
N ILE A 30 1.86 0.96 -1.83
CA ILE A 30 2.42 1.25 -0.51
C ILE A 30 1.32 1.19 0.56
N VAL A 31 0.10 1.66 0.23
CA VAL A 31 -1.03 1.58 1.17
C VAL A 31 -1.37 0.14 1.53
N ASP A 32 -1.22 -0.80 0.60
CA ASP A 32 -1.48 -2.21 0.90
C ASP A 32 -0.46 -2.76 1.89
N VAL A 33 0.80 -2.41 1.73
CA VAL A 33 1.86 -2.81 2.67
C VAL A 33 1.59 -2.20 4.05
N ALA A 34 1.19 -0.93 4.07
CA ALA A 34 0.89 -0.23 5.32
C ALA A 34 -0.29 -0.88 6.05
N VAL A 35 -1.33 -1.25 5.33
CA VAL A 35 -2.49 -1.91 5.93
C VAL A 35 -2.07 -3.25 6.57
N GLU A 36 -1.27 -4.04 5.88
CA GLU A 36 -0.82 -5.32 6.43
C GLU A 36 0.00 -5.12 7.69
N TYR A 37 0.88 -4.13 7.70
CA TYR A 37 1.75 -3.91 8.84
C TYR A 37 1.02 -3.25 10.02
N GLU A 38 0.37 -2.10 9.77
CA GLU A 38 -0.21 -1.28 10.84
C GLU A 38 -1.59 -1.78 11.30
N TYR A 39 -2.38 -2.31 10.39
CA TYR A 39 -3.76 -2.65 10.69
C TYR A 39 -3.96 -4.14 10.91
N LEU A 40 -3.21 -4.99 10.21
CA LEU A 40 -3.32 -6.43 10.34
C LEU A 40 -2.21 -7.02 11.21
N ASN A 41 -1.29 -6.19 11.70
CA ASN A 41 -0.21 -6.59 12.59
C ASN A 41 0.69 -7.68 12.01
N ARG A 42 0.89 -7.65 10.70
CA ARG A 42 1.79 -8.58 10.04
C ARG A 42 3.21 -8.05 10.09
N SER A 43 4.17 -8.93 10.40
CA SER A 43 5.58 -8.55 10.36
C SER A 43 6.04 -8.40 8.90
N PRO A 44 7.18 -7.72 8.67
CA PRO A 44 7.73 -7.66 7.30
C PRO A 44 7.93 -9.03 6.68
N ASP A 45 8.35 -10.03 7.47
CA ASP A 45 8.51 -11.40 6.96
C ASP A 45 7.17 -11.99 6.52
N GLU A 46 6.12 -11.74 7.28
CA GLU A 46 4.78 -12.20 6.92
C GLU A 46 4.27 -11.52 5.67
N ILE A 47 4.60 -10.24 5.50
CA ILE A 47 4.23 -9.49 4.30
C ILE A 47 4.91 -10.09 3.07
N ILE A 48 6.17 -10.49 3.20
CA ILE A 48 6.90 -11.16 2.11
C ILE A 48 6.27 -12.50 1.79
N ASN A 49 5.81 -13.23 2.80
CA ASN A 49 5.11 -14.49 2.56
C ASN A 49 3.84 -14.29 1.73
N ALA A 50 3.13 -13.19 1.95
CA ALA A 50 1.95 -12.86 1.15
C ALA A 50 2.31 -12.34 -0.23
N HIS A 51 3.49 -11.75 -0.37
CA HIS A 51 3.97 -11.16 -1.63
C HIS A 51 5.38 -11.68 -1.91
N PRO A 52 5.54 -12.95 -2.35
CA PRO A 52 6.86 -13.60 -2.43
C PRO A 52 7.87 -12.93 -3.35
N HIS A 53 7.41 -12.08 -4.26
CA HIS A 53 8.31 -11.37 -5.18
C HIS A 53 8.93 -10.13 -4.54
N LEU A 54 8.50 -9.74 -3.33
CA LEU A 54 9.07 -8.61 -2.62
C LEU A 54 10.23 -9.05 -1.74
N LYS A 55 11.14 -8.10 -1.50
CA LYS A 55 12.29 -8.30 -0.61
C LYS A 55 12.12 -7.45 0.63
N LEU A 56 12.82 -7.82 1.71
CA LEU A 56 12.73 -7.09 2.98
C LEU A 56 13.05 -5.60 2.83
N GLU A 57 14.10 -5.27 2.09
CA GLU A 57 14.48 -3.87 1.89
C GLU A 57 13.38 -3.08 1.19
N GLN A 58 12.61 -3.73 0.30
CA GLN A 58 11.50 -3.08 -0.37
C GLN A 58 10.36 -2.82 0.60
N VAL A 59 10.05 -3.78 1.47
CA VAL A 59 9.00 -3.62 2.46
C VAL A 59 9.36 -2.51 3.45
N HIS A 60 10.60 -2.48 3.94
CA HIS A 60 11.04 -1.45 4.88
C HIS A 60 11.02 -0.07 4.25
N ASP A 61 11.45 0.05 2.99
CA ASP A 61 11.42 1.34 2.31
C ASP A 61 9.97 1.80 2.07
N ALA A 62 9.09 0.86 1.74
CA ALA A 62 7.67 1.17 1.57
C ALA A 62 7.07 1.70 2.87
N LEU A 63 7.39 1.07 4.00
CA LEU A 63 6.91 1.52 5.31
C LEU A 63 7.49 2.88 5.67
N SER A 64 8.77 3.11 5.34
CA SER A 64 9.38 4.42 5.56
C SER A 64 8.65 5.51 4.79
N TYR A 65 8.35 5.24 3.53
CA TYR A 65 7.57 6.17 2.71
C TYR A 65 6.20 6.43 3.33
N TYR A 66 5.55 5.37 3.79
CA TYR A 66 4.25 5.49 4.44
C TYR A 66 4.33 6.44 5.65
N TYR A 67 5.32 6.24 6.52
CA TYR A 67 5.44 7.07 7.71
C TYR A 67 5.73 8.53 7.39
N GLU A 68 6.49 8.79 6.34
CA GLU A 68 6.75 10.16 5.90
C GLU A 68 5.51 10.85 5.32
N ASN A 69 4.57 10.06 4.82
CA ASN A 69 3.36 10.58 4.19
C ASN A 69 2.11 10.08 4.91
N ARG A 70 2.22 9.86 6.20
CA ARG A 70 1.21 9.12 6.97
C ARG A 70 -0.19 9.71 6.88
N ALA A 71 -0.33 11.02 7.07
CA ALA A 71 -1.66 11.65 7.04
C ALA A 71 -2.35 11.43 5.70
N LYS A 72 -1.62 11.61 4.61
CA LYS A 72 -2.14 11.45 3.26
C LYS A 72 -2.48 9.99 2.98
N MET A 73 -1.61 9.09 3.39
CA MET A 73 -1.81 7.65 3.18
C MET A 73 -2.95 7.12 4.03
N ASP A 74 -3.05 7.54 5.28
CA ASP A 74 -4.13 7.11 6.16
C ASP A 74 -5.48 7.60 5.65
N SER A 75 -5.54 8.80 5.07
CA SER A 75 -6.77 9.28 4.44
C SER A 75 -7.19 8.36 3.30
N LYS A 76 -6.23 7.94 2.49
CA LYS A 76 -6.51 7.04 1.37
C LYS A 76 -6.97 5.68 1.87
N ILE A 77 -6.33 5.14 2.89
CA ILE A 77 -6.71 3.88 3.49
C ILE A 77 -8.13 3.95 4.04
N LYS A 78 -8.44 5.05 4.71
CA LYS A 78 -9.77 5.26 5.29
C LYS A 78 -10.85 5.32 4.21
N GLU A 79 -10.60 6.02 3.12
CA GLU A 79 -11.53 6.08 2.00
C GLU A 79 -11.77 4.70 1.40
N ASP A 80 -10.71 3.94 1.16
CA ASP A 80 -10.81 2.61 0.60
C ASP A 80 -11.59 1.69 1.53
N LYS A 81 -11.33 1.78 2.83
CA LYS A 81 -12.02 0.96 3.82
C LYS A 81 -13.51 1.27 3.87
N GLN A 82 -13.87 2.55 3.87
CA GLN A 82 -15.27 2.96 3.88
C GLN A 82 -16.01 2.48 2.63
N PHE A 83 -15.36 2.55 1.49
CA PHE A 83 -15.93 2.08 0.24
C PHE A 83 -16.21 0.58 0.29
N ILE A 84 -15.25 -0.20 0.78
CA ILE A 84 -15.40 -1.65 0.92
C ILE A 84 -16.52 -1.99 1.89
N GLU A 85 -16.58 -1.28 3.02
CA GLU A 85 -17.62 -1.51 4.01
C GLU A 85 -19.01 -1.23 3.43
N LYS A 86 -19.14 -0.18 2.63
CA LYS A 86 -20.41 0.12 1.96
C LYS A 86 -20.82 -0.99 1.01
N LEU A 87 -19.89 -1.53 0.26
CA LEU A 87 -20.18 -2.63 -0.66
C LEU A 87 -20.65 -3.86 0.10
N ILE A 88 -20.00 -4.17 1.22
CA ILE A 88 -20.37 -5.31 2.05
C ILE A 88 -21.76 -5.11 2.62
N GLN A 89 -22.08 -3.93 3.14
CA GLN A 89 -23.39 -3.64 3.68
C GLN A 89 -24.48 -3.75 2.64
N THR A 90 -24.21 -3.28 1.42
CA THR A 90 -25.17 -3.37 0.34
C THR A 90 -25.51 -4.82 0.03
N GLN A 91 -24.51 -5.70 0.06
CA GLN A 91 -24.72 -7.11 -0.19
C GLN A 91 -25.44 -7.80 0.98
N LYS A 92 -25.12 -7.40 2.20
CA LYS A 92 -25.74 -8.00 3.39
C LYS A 92 -27.14 -7.50 3.64
N GLY A 93 -27.48 -6.36 3.13
CA GLY A 93 -28.78 -5.72 3.38
C GLY A 93 -29.95 -6.34 2.67
N ARG A 94 -29.78 -7.52 2.16
CA ARG A 94 -30.84 -8.20 1.42
C ARG A 94 -31.65 -9.14 2.27
#